data_d6aabeb188be0a2f03361ae7d8e2cfc3
#
_entry.id   d6aabeb188be0a2f03361ae7d8e2cfc3
#
_cell.length_a   1.000
_cell.length_b   1.000
_cell.length_c   1.000
_cell.angle_alpha   90.00
_cell.angle_beta   90.00
_cell.angle_gamma   90.00
#
_symmetry.space_group_name_H-M   'P 1'
#
loop_
_entity.id
_entity.type
_entity.pdbx_description
1 polymer ?
#
loop_
_entity_poly.entity_id
_entity_poly.type
_entity_poly.pdbx_seq_one_letter_code
_entity_poly.pdbx_strand_id
1 'polypeptide(L)'
;FWAGGSVSFHEKAKDPAKPNEGRKNAYDLAANYNNGPLSLGAGYSYWNSNYQAALRGLYTFGQFTVGAYYQRNKDDNAILGAGAGSRNNFRLSGMYVLNASEFHVNVGRANSWSKVDDSAATQWTLGYNYNLSKRTKVYTYYTKVNNGKNASYGYATKAENNNVIRANGLNTSSFALGVRHNF
;
A
#
# COMPACT_ATOMS: atom_id res chain seq x y z
N PHE A 1 15.77 14.80 9.36
CA PHE A 1 16.18 13.65 8.53
C PHE A 1 16.27 12.40 9.39
N TRP A 2 15.74 11.31 8.91
CA TRP A 2 15.88 9.99 9.50
C TRP A 2 16.15 8.97 8.39
N ALA A 3 17.09 8.04 8.64
CA ALA A 3 17.35 6.90 7.77
C ALA A 3 17.64 5.67 8.62
N GLY A 4 17.26 4.51 8.14
CA GLY A 4 17.48 3.23 8.78
C GLY A 4 17.50 2.08 7.80
N GLY A 5 18.08 0.97 8.21
CA GLY A 5 18.12 -0.25 7.43
C GLY A 5 18.12 -1.47 8.34
N SER A 6 17.69 -2.59 7.80
CA SER A 6 17.76 -3.90 8.45
C SER A 6 18.24 -4.98 7.49
N VAL A 7 18.84 -6.00 8.06
CA VAL A 7 19.24 -7.23 7.36
C VAL A 7 18.67 -8.40 8.13
N SER A 8 17.86 -9.22 7.45
CA SER A 8 17.37 -10.47 8.01
C SER A 8 18.16 -11.64 7.44
N PHE A 9 18.87 -12.34 8.30
CA PHE A 9 19.62 -13.54 7.95
C PHE A 9 18.68 -14.75 8.05
N HIS A 10 18.69 -15.58 7.02
CA HIS A 10 17.90 -16.80 7.05
C HIS A 10 18.76 -17.95 7.54
N GLU A 11 18.39 -18.55 8.67
CA GLU A 11 18.91 -19.85 9.06
C GLU A 11 18.36 -20.92 8.11
N LYS A 12 19.25 -21.78 7.62
CA LYS A 12 18.87 -22.93 6.82
C LYS A 12 18.12 -23.92 7.71
N ALA A 13 16.80 -23.91 7.69
CA ALA A 13 16.06 -25.08 8.11
C ALA A 13 16.50 -26.21 7.14
N LYS A 14 17.17 -27.24 7.64
CA LYS A 14 17.48 -28.44 6.89
C LYS A 14 16.17 -29.19 6.66
N ASP A 15 15.46 -28.86 5.59
CA ASP A 15 14.43 -29.73 5.04
C ASP A 15 15.14 -30.72 4.12
N PRO A 16 15.26 -32.02 4.52
CA PRO A 16 15.90 -33.02 3.69
C PRO A 16 15.23 -33.24 2.34
N ALA A 17 13.94 -32.86 2.21
CA ALA A 17 13.17 -33.00 0.98
C ALA A 17 13.41 -31.83 -0.01
N LYS A 18 14.06 -30.74 0.43
CA LYS A 18 14.29 -29.56 -0.39
C LYS A 18 15.69 -28.95 -0.18
N PRO A 19 16.76 -29.70 -0.48
CA PRO A 19 18.14 -29.31 -0.14
C PRO A 19 18.61 -28.04 -0.88
N ASN A 20 17.93 -27.61 -1.94
CA ASN A 20 18.32 -26.50 -2.82
C ASN A 20 17.41 -25.26 -2.74
N GLU A 21 16.42 -25.23 -1.87
CA GLU A 21 15.70 -23.96 -1.59
C GLU A 21 16.60 -23.06 -0.73
N GLY A 22 17.59 -22.45 -1.39
CA GLY A 22 18.47 -21.45 -0.82
C GLY A 22 17.67 -20.22 -0.41
N ARG A 23 17.26 -20.17 0.86
CA ARG A 23 16.67 -18.97 1.44
C ARG A 23 17.73 -17.89 1.42
N LYS A 24 17.43 -16.77 0.75
CA LYS A 24 18.34 -15.63 0.62
C LYS A 24 18.04 -14.62 1.72
N ASN A 25 19.06 -13.86 2.12
CA ASN A 25 18.89 -12.76 3.06
C ASN A 25 17.92 -11.72 2.52
N ALA A 26 17.20 -11.05 3.42
CA ALA A 26 16.39 -9.89 3.12
C ALA A 26 17.11 -8.61 3.57
N TYR A 27 16.92 -7.55 2.81
CA TYR A 27 17.48 -6.23 3.07
C TYR A 27 16.37 -5.20 2.99
N ASP A 28 16.30 -4.30 3.98
CA ASP A 28 15.37 -3.17 4.01
C ASP A 28 16.15 -1.90 4.28
N LEU A 29 15.82 -0.86 3.52
CA LEU A 29 16.33 0.50 3.68
C LEU A 29 15.16 1.47 3.67
N ALA A 30 15.19 2.48 4.53
CA ALA A 30 14.23 3.55 4.53
C ALA A 30 14.87 4.88 4.92
N ALA A 31 14.39 5.95 4.32
CA ALA A 31 14.78 7.31 4.65
C ALA A 31 13.57 8.24 4.65
N ASN A 32 13.53 9.17 5.58
CA ASN A 32 12.52 10.22 5.65
C ASN A 32 13.19 11.58 5.87
N TYR A 33 12.65 12.58 5.18
CA TYR A 33 13.03 13.97 5.32
C TYR A 33 11.78 14.81 5.57
N ASN A 34 11.78 15.59 6.66
CA ASN A 34 10.72 16.52 6.98
C ASN A 34 11.35 17.90 7.18
N ASN A 35 10.82 18.90 6.48
CA ASN A 35 11.23 20.29 6.61
C ASN A 35 10.03 21.20 6.37
N GLY A 36 9.53 21.81 7.44
CA GLY A 36 8.33 22.65 7.40
C GLY A 36 7.16 21.91 6.73
N PRO A 37 6.62 22.43 5.63
CA PRO A 37 5.47 21.86 4.95
C PRO A 37 5.78 20.61 4.12
N LEU A 38 7.06 20.31 3.88
CA LEU A 38 7.52 19.23 3.01
C LEU A 38 7.86 17.97 3.81
N SER A 39 7.28 16.83 3.41
CA SER A 39 7.66 15.51 3.89
C SER A 39 7.96 14.59 2.72
N LEU A 40 9.17 14.04 2.67
CA LEU A 40 9.61 13.08 1.65
C LEU A 40 9.96 11.76 2.32
N GLY A 41 9.77 10.67 1.61
CA GLY A 41 10.17 9.36 2.07
C GLY A 41 10.58 8.47 0.91
N ALA A 42 11.58 7.63 1.15
CA ALA A 42 12.03 6.59 0.24
C ALA A 42 12.17 5.28 1.00
N GLY A 43 11.86 4.18 0.33
CA GLY A 43 12.03 2.83 0.89
C GLY A 43 12.45 1.85 -0.19
N TYR A 44 13.25 0.88 0.21
CA TYR A 44 13.68 -0.23 -0.63
C TYR A 44 13.72 -1.50 0.19
N SER A 45 13.06 -2.54 -0.30
CA SER A 45 13.09 -3.89 0.26
C SER A 45 13.53 -4.88 -0.82
N TYR A 46 14.40 -5.79 -0.47
CA TYR A 46 14.89 -6.83 -1.37
C TYR A 46 14.89 -8.18 -0.67
N TRP A 47 14.35 -9.20 -1.33
CA TRP A 47 14.36 -10.58 -0.86
C TRP A 47 14.27 -11.55 -2.03
N ASN A 48 15.21 -12.49 -2.12
CA ASN A 48 15.18 -13.61 -3.06
C ASN A 48 14.82 -13.23 -4.51
N SER A 49 15.55 -12.27 -5.10
CA SER A 49 15.32 -11.68 -6.44
C SER A 49 14.06 -10.83 -6.59
N ASN A 50 13.24 -10.73 -5.56
CA ASN A 50 12.11 -9.81 -5.48
C ASN A 50 12.57 -8.48 -4.89
N TYR A 51 11.98 -7.38 -5.32
CA TYR A 51 12.20 -6.09 -4.69
C TYR A 51 10.95 -5.22 -4.73
N GLN A 52 10.94 -4.29 -3.80
CA GLN A 52 10.02 -3.17 -3.75
C GLN A 52 10.83 -1.89 -3.55
N ALA A 53 10.67 -0.92 -4.44
CA ALA A 53 11.20 0.43 -4.28
C ALA A 53 10.04 1.41 -4.24
N ALA A 54 10.04 2.33 -3.27
CA ALA A 54 8.97 3.29 -3.09
C ALA A 54 9.50 4.70 -2.80
N LEU A 55 8.79 5.69 -3.33
CA LEU A 55 8.99 7.12 -3.06
C LEU A 55 7.65 7.73 -2.66
N ARG A 56 7.66 8.62 -1.69
CA ARG A 56 6.50 9.42 -1.31
C ARG A 56 6.88 10.88 -1.10
N GLY A 57 5.95 11.76 -1.41
CA GLY A 57 6.05 13.17 -1.08
C GLY A 57 4.71 13.68 -0.59
N LEU A 58 4.74 14.54 0.43
CA LEU A 58 3.63 15.31 0.96
C LEU A 58 4.04 16.77 1.04
N TYR A 59 3.13 17.65 0.66
CA TYR A 59 3.32 19.08 0.80
C TYR A 59 2.04 19.74 1.34
N THR A 60 2.21 20.53 2.41
CA THR A 60 1.10 21.25 3.05
C THR A 60 1.21 22.74 2.74
N PHE A 61 0.15 23.35 2.24
CA PHE A 61 0.05 24.79 1.98
C PHE A 61 -1.31 25.32 2.42
N GLY A 62 -1.29 26.21 3.39
CA GLY A 62 -2.51 26.70 4.02
C GLY A 62 -3.35 25.55 4.58
N GLN A 63 -4.57 25.42 4.10
CA GLN A 63 -5.54 24.41 4.51
C GLN A 63 -5.45 23.10 3.66
N PHE A 64 -4.56 23.06 2.67
CA PHE A 64 -4.43 21.94 1.77
C PHE A 64 -3.18 21.12 2.07
N THR A 65 -3.32 19.79 1.99
CA THR A 65 -2.18 18.86 1.92
C THR A 65 -2.36 18.02 0.67
N VAL A 66 -1.33 17.97 -0.16
CA VAL A 66 -1.28 17.10 -1.33
C VAL A 66 -0.18 16.06 -1.17
N GLY A 67 -0.41 14.89 -1.70
CA GLY A 67 0.54 13.79 -1.60
C GLY A 67 0.63 12.99 -2.88
N ALA A 68 1.84 12.50 -3.17
CA ALA A 68 2.10 11.57 -4.24
C ALA A 68 2.92 10.39 -3.72
N TYR A 69 2.66 9.23 -4.28
CA TYR A 69 3.36 8.01 -4.00
C TYR A 69 3.60 7.25 -5.29
N TYR A 70 4.82 6.75 -5.43
CA TYR A 70 5.23 5.86 -6.50
C TYR A 70 5.88 4.62 -5.92
N GLN A 71 5.59 3.45 -6.47
CA GLN A 71 6.19 2.19 -6.06
C GLN A 71 6.42 1.31 -7.27
N ARG A 72 7.61 0.71 -7.35
CA ARG A 72 7.93 -0.34 -8.29
C ARG A 72 8.14 -1.66 -7.55
N ASN A 73 7.48 -2.70 -8.02
CA ASN A 73 7.63 -4.06 -7.50
C ASN A 73 8.19 -4.97 -8.58
N LYS A 74 9.00 -5.93 -8.16
CA LYS A 74 9.43 -7.07 -8.96
C LYS A 74 9.15 -8.35 -8.19
N ASP A 75 8.49 -9.28 -8.84
CA ASP A 75 8.20 -10.62 -8.33
C ASP A 75 8.63 -11.65 -9.37
N ASP A 76 9.81 -12.25 -9.15
CA ASP A 76 10.35 -13.33 -9.97
C ASP A 76 10.04 -14.71 -9.39
N ASN A 77 9.59 -14.78 -8.14
CA ASN A 77 9.28 -16.01 -7.45
C ASN A 77 7.77 -16.15 -7.30
N ALA A 78 7.28 -17.17 -7.87
CA ALA A 78 5.89 -17.59 -7.96
C ALA A 78 5.11 -17.70 -6.63
N ILE A 79 5.02 -16.66 -5.84
CA ILE A 79 3.98 -16.58 -4.80
C ILE A 79 2.60 -16.62 -5.45
N LEU A 80 2.50 -16.24 -6.73
CA LEU A 80 1.28 -16.25 -7.54
C LEU A 80 1.36 -17.19 -8.76
N GLY A 81 2.28 -18.16 -8.79
CA GLY A 81 2.52 -19.00 -9.95
C GLY A 81 3.89 -18.71 -10.59
N ALA A 82 4.02 -18.69 -11.90
CA ALA A 82 5.29 -18.54 -12.62
C ALA A 82 5.88 -17.13 -12.64
N GLY A 83 6.04 -16.48 -11.48
CA GLY A 83 6.63 -15.13 -11.36
C GLY A 83 5.88 -14.05 -12.13
N ALA A 84 5.25 -13.10 -11.45
CA ALA A 84 4.41 -12.09 -12.08
C ALA A 84 5.19 -11.02 -12.87
N GLY A 85 6.52 -10.95 -12.67
CA GLY A 85 7.39 -9.96 -13.30
C GLY A 85 7.45 -8.66 -12.54
N SER A 86 7.32 -7.51 -13.20
CA SER A 86 7.37 -6.20 -12.55
C SER A 86 6.13 -5.36 -12.81
N ARG A 87 5.82 -4.42 -11.90
CA ARG A 87 4.78 -3.42 -12.08
C ARG A 87 5.10 -2.12 -11.38
N ASN A 88 4.44 -1.06 -11.81
CA ASN A 88 4.45 0.25 -11.19
C ASN A 88 3.10 0.54 -10.55
N ASN A 89 3.13 1.19 -9.39
CA ASN A 89 1.96 1.66 -8.67
C ASN A 89 2.10 3.15 -8.42
N PHE A 90 1.00 3.87 -8.55
CA PHE A 90 0.92 5.32 -8.34
C PHE A 90 -0.24 5.63 -7.41
N ARG A 91 -0.09 6.67 -6.60
CA ARG A 91 -1.17 7.21 -5.78
C ARG A 91 -1.03 8.71 -5.67
N LEU A 92 -2.16 9.40 -5.82
CA LEU A 92 -2.31 10.80 -5.51
C LEU A 92 -3.32 10.95 -4.37
N SER A 93 -3.07 11.87 -3.47
CA SER A 93 -3.94 12.17 -2.33
C SER A 93 -4.06 13.66 -2.13
N GLY A 94 -5.23 14.08 -1.65
CA GLY A 94 -5.50 15.44 -1.26
C GLY A 94 -6.30 15.47 0.04
N MET A 95 -6.00 16.45 0.88
CA MET A 95 -6.77 16.76 2.07
C MET A 95 -7.02 18.28 2.09
N TYR A 96 -8.24 18.65 2.44
CA TYR A 96 -8.64 20.03 2.69
C TYR A 96 -9.22 20.14 4.09
N VAL A 97 -8.71 21.09 4.88
CA VAL A 97 -9.14 21.34 6.25
C VAL A 97 -9.98 22.62 6.29
N LEU A 98 -11.22 22.52 6.76
CA LEU A 98 -12.11 23.66 6.97
C LEU A 98 -12.64 23.61 8.41
N ASN A 99 -12.10 24.47 9.27
CA ASN A 99 -12.42 24.49 10.70
C ASN A 99 -12.24 23.11 11.34
N ALA A 100 -13.33 22.49 11.82
CA ALA A 100 -13.31 21.15 12.40
C ALA A 100 -13.44 20.02 11.36
N SER A 101 -13.64 20.35 10.09
CA SER A 101 -13.89 19.38 9.01
C SER A 101 -12.62 19.12 8.21
N GLU A 102 -12.38 17.83 7.86
CA GLU A 102 -11.31 17.39 6.97
C GLU A 102 -11.92 16.60 5.82
N PHE A 103 -11.67 17.02 4.59
CA PHE A 103 -12.11 16.35 3.37
C PHE A 103 -10.92 15.66 2.74
N HIS A 104 -11.09 14.40 2.38
CA HIS A 104 -10.01 13.57 1.84
C HIS A 104 -10.41 13.00 0.49
N VAL A 105 -9.46 13.01 -0.44
CA VAL A 105 -9.54 12.32 -1.71
C VAL A 105 -8.26 11.52 -1.94
N ASN A 106 -8.41 10.32 -2.48
CA ASN A 106 -7.28 9.48 -2.80
C ASN A 106 -7.59 8.67 -4.07
N VAL A 107 -6.65 8.66 -5.01
CA VAL A 107 -6.73 7.86 -6.23
C VAL A 107 -5.41 7.12 -6.40
N GLY A 108 -5.50 5.82 -6.58
CA GLY A 108 -4.34 4.96 -6.78
C GLY A 108 -4.55 4.00 -7.95
N ARG A 109 -3.47 3.68 -8.65
CA ARG A 109 -3.45 2.69 -9.73
C ARG A 109 -2.28 1.75 -9.54
N ALA A 110 -2.55 0.45 -9.55
CA ALA A 110 -1.59 -0.60 -9.78
C ALA A 110 -1.66 -0.98 -11.28
N ASN A 111 -0.56 -0.81 -12.01
CA ASN A 111 -0.50 -1.27 -13.38
C ASN A 111 -0.52 -2.80 -13.44
N SER A 112 -0.75 -3.37 -14.61
CA SER A 112 -0.60 -4.81 -14.81
C SER A 112 0.83 -5.25 -14.49
N TRP A 113 0.96 -6.45 -13.98
CA TRP A 113 2.23 -7.15 -13.93
C TRP A 113 2.73 -7.41 -15.35
N SER A 114 4.03 -7.33 -15.58
CA SER A 114 4.61 -7.46 -16.92
C SER A 114 4.41 -8.83 -17.57
N LYS A 115 4.07 -9.85 -16.79
CA LYS A 115 3.80 -11.22 -17.25
C LYS A 115 2.36 -11.67 -17.01
N VAL A 116 1.47 -10.78 -16.58
CA VAL A 116 0.05 -11.09 -16.32
C VAL A 116 -0.80 -9.98 -16.91
N ASP A 117 -1.36 -10.22 -18.08
CA ASP A 117 -2.25 -9.28 -18.74
C ASP A 117 -3.50 -8.99 -17.90
N ASP A 118 -4.09 -7.81 -18.10
CA ASP A 118 -5.33 -7.39 -17.43
C ASP A 118 -5.31 -7.49 -15.88
N SER A 119 -4.12 -7.48 -15.26
CA SER A 119 -3.94 -7.55 -13.80
C SER A 119 -3.86 -6.18 -13.11
N ALA A 120 -4.19 -5.10 -13.84
CA ALA A 120 -4.24 -3.76 -13.29
C ALA A 120 -5.46 -3.55 -12.38
N ALA A 121 -5.34 -2.60 -11.46
CA ALA A 121 -6.48 -2.14 -10.66
C ALA A 121 -6.37 -0.65 -10.37
N THR A 122 -7.53 -0.01 -10.22
CA THR A 122 -7.64 1.39 -9.80
C THR A 122 -8.49 1.47 -8.55
N GLN A 123 -8.01 2.19 -7.54
CA GLN A 123 -8.72 2.47 -6.30
C GLN A 123 -8.98 3.97 -6.19
N TRP A 124 -10.14 4.36 -5.71
CA TRP A 124 -10.41 5.71 -5.25
C TRP A 124 -11.13 5.69 -3.90
N THR A 125 -10.88 6.73 -3.12
CA THR A 125 -11.47 6.89 -1.78
C THR A 125 -11.88 8.34 -1.60
N LEU A 126 -13.07 8.54 -1.08
CA LEU A 126 -13.54 9.81 -0.54
C LEU A 126 -13.69 9.64 0.97
N GLY A 127 -13.25 10.63 1.71
CA GLY A 127 -13.30 10.61 3.16
C GLY A 127 -13.70 11.94 3.75
N TYR A 128 -14.36 11.87 4.88
CA TYR A 128 -14.71 13.02 5.68
C TYR A 128 -14.45 12.72 7.16
N ASN A 129 -13.75 13.63 7.82
CA ASN A 129 -13.58 13.60 9.27
C ASN A 129 -14.16 14.88 9.88
N TYR A 130 -14.75 14.76 11.05
CA TYR A 130 -15.16 15.89 11.87
C TYR A 130 -14.49 15.80 13.23
N ASN A 131 -13.68 16.80 13.56
CA ASN A 131 -12.94 16.88 14.81
C ASN A 131 -13.84 17.44 15.92
N LEU A 132 -14.35 16.56 16.79
CA LEU A 132 -15.16 16.94 17.96
C LEU A 132 -14.30 17.65 19.03
N SER A 133 -13.02 17.26 19.12
CA SER A 133 -12.02 17.86 20.00
C SER A 133 -10.62 17.58 19.47
N LYS A 134 -9.57 18.09 20.16
CA LYS A 134 -8.17 17.77 19.85
C LYS A 134 -7.85 16.27 19.95
N ARG A 135 -8.67 15.50 20.65
CA ARG A 135 -8.46 14.07 20.90
C ARG A 135 -9.51 13.17 20.26
N THR A 136 -10.64 13.73 19.80
CA THR A 136 -11.77 12.93 19.32
C THR A 136 -12.20 13.39 17.94
N LYS A 137 -12.31 12.47 17.00
CA LYS A 137 -12.92 12.71 15.70
C LYS A 137 -13.88 11.60 15.32
N VAL A 138 -14.92 11.98 14.59
CA VAL A 138 -15.79 11.06 13.84
C VAL A 138 -15.28 11.03 12.41
N TYR A 139 -15.33 9.86 11.78
CA TYR A 139 -14.91 9.73 10.39
C TYR A 139 -15.86 8.87 9.58
N THR A 140 -15.92 9.15 8.29
CA THR A 140 -16.58 8.29 7.30
C THR A 140 -15.76 8.23 6.03
N TYR A 141 -15.67 7.03 5.42
CA TYR A 141 -14.94 6.79 4.17
C TYR A 141 -15.76 5.91 3.25
N TYR A 142 -15.77 6.27 1.99
CA TYR A 142 -16.20 5.36 0.92
C TYR A 142 -15.02 5.11 0.00
N THR A 143 -14.78 3.85 -0.32
CA THR A 143 -13.69 3.44 -1.18
C THR A 143 -14.16 2.38 -2.18
N LYS A 144 -13.65 2.44 -3.41
CA LYS A 144 -13.96 1.50 -4.48
C LYS A 144 -12.68 1.06 -5.18
N VAL A 145 -12.61 -0.23 -5.47
CA VAL A 145 -11.56 -0.84 -6.28
C VAL A 145 -12.20 -1.39 -7.56
N ASN A 146 -11.67 -0.96 -8.70
CA ASN A 146 -12.01 -1.49 -10.01
C ASN A 146 -10.86 -2.40 -10.45
N ASN A 147 -11.14 -3.67 -10.64
CA ASN A 147 -10.18 -4.69 -11.03
C ASN A 147 -10.22 -4.97 -12.53
N GLY A 148 -9.05 -5.16 -13.13
CA GLY A 148 -8.93 -5.82 -14.44
C GLY A 148 -9.31 -7.29 -14.35
N LYS A 149 -9.49 -7.96 -15.49
CA LYS A 149 -9.98 -9.36 -15.56
C LYS A 149 -9.16 -10.33 -14.73
N ASN A 150 -7.86 -10.12 -14.63
CA ASN A 150 -6.91 -10.97 -13.90
C ASN A 150 -6.43 -10.35 -12.58
N ALA A 151 -7.13 -9.31 -12.08
CA ALA A 151 -6.86 -8.68 -10.79
C ALA A 151 -7.92 -9.10 -9.76
N SER A 152 -7.51 -9.27 -8.51
CA SER A 152 -8.39 -9.67 -7.38
C SER A 152 -8.17 -8.83 -6.12
N TYR A 153 -7.93 -7.53 -6.30
CA TYR A 153 -7.77 -6.61 -5.16
C TYR A 153 -9.11 -6.36 -4.47
N GLY A 154 -9.05 -6.20 -3.17
CA GLY A 154 -10.24 -5.86 -2.40
C GLY A 154 -9.94 -5.74 -0.92
N TYR A 155 -10.98 -5.49 -0.13
CA TYR A 155 -10.88 -5.41 1.32
C TYR A 155 -11.00 -6.81 1.89
N ALA A 156 -9.92 -7.30 2.52
CA ALA A 156 -9.95 -8.57 3.23
C ALA A 156 -10.74 -8.40 4.53
N THR A 157 -11.95 -8.90 4.56
CA THR A 157 -12.53 -9.36 5.82
C THR A 157 -11.98 -10.76 6.07
N LYS A 158 -11.38 -11.02 7.23
CA LYS A 158 -11.14 -12.39 7.69
C LYS A 158 -12.52 -13.05 7.80
N ALA A 159 -12.92 -13.82 6.79
CA ALA A 159 -13.95 -14.81 6.97
C ALA A 159 -13.33 -15.92 7.82
N GLU A 160 -14.10 -16.48 8.73
CA GLU A 160 -13.67 -17.49 9.71
C GLU A 160 -13.02 -18.75 9.13
N ASN A 161 -13.00 -18.90 7.83
CA ASN A 161 -12.44 -20.03 7.09
C ASN A 161 -11.41 -19.62 6.05
N ASN A 162 -10.47 -18.77 6.33
CA ASN A 162 -9.21 -18.51 5.57
C ASN A 162 -9.23 -18.58 4.02
N ASN A 163 -10.35 -18.84 3.36
CA ASN A 163 -10.49 -19.06 1.92
C ASN A 163 -11.48 -18.09 1.29
N VAL A 164 -11.28 -16.78 1.46
CA VAL A 164 -11.94 -15.85 0.54
C VAL A 164 -11.12 -15.81 -0.74
N ILE A 165 -11.29 -16.83 -1.58
CA ILE A 165 -10.87 -16.79 -2.97
C ILE A 165 -11.73 -15.74 -3.63
N ARG A 166 -11.21 -14.55 -3.82
CA ARG A 166 -11.87 -13.54 -4.65
C ARG A 166 -11.72 -13.95 -6.10
N ALA A 167 -12.83 -14.08 -6.79
CA ALA A 167 -12.79 -14.26 -8.22
C ALA A 167 -12.10 -13.05 -8.88
N ASN A 168 -11.27 -13.30 -9.87
CA ASN A 168 -10.64 -12.27 -10.65
C ASN A 168 -11.68 -11.37 -11.35
N GLY A 169 -11.35 -10.11 -11.54
CA GLY A 169 -12.20 -9.14 -12.26
C GLY A 169 -13.35 -8.56 -11.44
N LEU A 170 -13.58 -9.00 -10.21
CA LEU A 170 -14.64 -8.47 -9.38
C LEU A 170 -14.25 -7.13 -8.76
N ASN A 171 -15.07 -6.12 -9.01
CA ASN A 171 -14.95 -4.84 -8.34
C ASN A 171 -15.47 -4.91 -6.91
N THR A 172 -14.82 -4.17 -6.00
CA THR A 172 -15.24 -4.14 -4.60
C THR A 172 -15.39 -2.70 -4.12
N SER A 173 -16.33 -2.48 -3.22
CA SER A 173 -16.49 -1.21 -2.51
C SER A 173 -16.64 -1.46 -1.01
N SER A 174 -16.31 -0.44 -0.22
CA SER A 174 -16.45 -0.47 1.23
C SER A 174 -16.88 0.90 1.73
N PHE A 175 -17.74 0.90 2.72
CA PHE A 175 -18.12 2.08 3.48
C PHE A 175 -17.69 1.87 4.94
N ALA A 176 -17.05 2.86 5.53
CA ALA A 176 -16.62 2.84 6.91
C ALA A 176 -17.14 4.08 7.64
N LEU A 177 -17.60 3.88 8.88
CA LEU A 177 -17.96 4.93 9.82
C LEU A 177 -17.36 4.59 11.17
N GLY A 178 -16.80 5.55 11.87
CA GLY A 178 -16.21 5.29 13.18
C GLY A 178 -15.85 6.54 13.96
N VAL A 179 -15.42 6.31 15.19
CA VAL A 179 -14.92 7.31 16.12
C VAL A 179 -13.48 6.95 16.47
N ARG A 180 -12.60 7.94 16.44
CA ARG A 180 -11.23 7.82 16.93
C ARG A 180 -11.05 8.71 18.15
N HIS A 181 -10.60 8.13 19.24
CA HIS A 181 -10.23 8.85 20.46
C HIS A 181 -8.76 8.54 20.82
N ASN A 182 -7.96 9.57 21.09
CA ASN A 182 -6.58 9.44 21.55
C ASN A 182 -6.56 9.77 23.04
N PHE A 183 -6.09 8.86 23.88
CA PHE A 183 -5.95 9.01 25.34
C PHE A 183 -4.71 9.83 25.71
#